data_8825083615610de323e031a905b78ae5
#
_entry.id   8825083615610de323e031a905b78ae5
#
_cell.length_a   1.000
_cell.length_b   1.000
_cell.length_c   1.000
_cell.angle_alpha   90.00
_cell.angle_beta   90.00
_cell.angle_gamma   90.00
#
_symmetry.space_group_name_H-M   'P 1'
#
loop_
_entity.id
_entity.type
_entity.pdbx_description
1 polymer ?
#
loop_
_entity_poly.entity_id
_entity_poly.type
_entity_poly.pdbx_seq_one_letter_code
_entity_poly.pdbx_strand_id
1 'polypeptide(L)'
;MMRTATLLLALMLGALVSSLACLAQKRLVLVDQDGSGPGGSDQMAMLALLQSPQVQVLGITMVTGDAWRDEETLHTLRMLELTGHADVPVARGAVFPLIRTQQETYLAEALDGRQTYLGAWRHKEALAGGVAPDNPQPHGPYEIPPLPEGQPTLKPIDEDAAHFLVRQVHAHPHQVTIYAAGPLTNIALAISIDPEFASLTRGIALMGASLNPQTSDPEFATNPRHEFNFWFDPEAAHIVLRADWPRIEVTTVDVSIKAPFSLEMLQAISKSQAPAARYIAAWSQRRYYMWDELAACAWIDPALITKEVPLYMDVDLSHGPSHGDTLTWNETLKPATGVRIVHAQIDLDLPRFQKMFVDLMTATDR
;
A
#
# COMPACT_ATOMS: atom_id res chain seq x y z
N MET A 1 58.23 15.87 26.24
CA MET A 1 56.96 15.32 26.77
C MET A 1 55.69 16.10 26.38
N MET A 2 55.72 17.39 26.06
CA MET A 2 54.51 18.16 25.66
C MET A 2 53.95 17.89 24.24
N ARG A 3 54.81 17.47 23.28
CA ARG A 3 54.35 17.23 21.87
C ARG A 3 53.59 15.91 21.65
N THR A 4 53.83 14.91 22.51
CA THR A 4 53.13 13.60 22.44
C THR A 4 51.73 13.64 23.04
N ALA A 5 51.51 14.50 24.07
CA ALA A 5 50.19 14.65 24.67
C ALA A 5 49.18 15.37 23.75
N THR A 6 49.67 16.35 22.97
CA THR A 6 48.82 17.10 22.02
C THR A 6 48.35 16.23 20.85
N LEU A 7 49.18 15.29 20.38
CA LEU A 7 48.84 14.36 19.29
C LEU A 7 47.79 13.33 19.71
N LEU A 8 47.88 12.84 20.95
CA LEU A 8 46.91 11.89 21.53
C LEU A 8 45.51 12.54 21.76
N LEU A 9 45.49 13.81 22.17
CA LEU A 9 44.26 14.54 22.36
C LEU A 9 43.55 14.84 21.05
N ALA A 10 44.31 15.16 19.97
CA ALA A 10 43.76 15.38 18.63
C ALA A 10 43.22 14.08 17.99
N LEU A 11 43.86 12.93 18.25
CA LEU A 11 43.40 11.61 17.80
C LEU A 11 42.14 11.17 18.57
N MET A 12 42.04 11.44 19.85
CA MET A 12 40.82 11.15 20.63
C MET A 12 39.64 12.06 20.26
N LEU A 13 39.85 13.35 19.99
CA LEU A 13 38.83 14.23 19.47
C LEU A 13 38.34 13.84 18.06
N GLY A 14 39.28 13.41 17.18
CA GLY A 14 38.95 12.88 15.86
C GLY A 14 38.15 11.60 15.88
N ALA A 15 38.42 10.69 16.83
CA ALA A 15 37.65 9.47 17.04
C ALA A 15 36.26 9.72 17.66
N LEU A 16 36.12 10.74 18.52
CA LEU A 16 34.82 11.13 19.08
C LEU A 16 33.92 11.82 18.04
N VAL A 17 34.48 12.56 17.08
CA VAL A 17 33.71 13.18 16.00
C VAL A 17 33.30 12.15 14.94
N SER A 18 34.10 11.08 14.75
CA SER A 18 33.77 9.98 13.83
C SER A 18 32.72 9.01 14.39
N SER A 19 32.48 8.99 15.71
CA SER A 19 31.44 8.20 16.35
C SER A 19 30.09 8.95 16.46
N LEU A 20 30.02 10.22 16.07
CA LEU A 20 28.78 10.96 15.89
C LEU A 20 28.10 10.55 14.61
N ALA A 21 27.50 9.35 14.70
CA ALA A 21 26.32 8.99 13.96
C ALA A 21 26.38 9.14 12.44
N CYS A 22 26.76 8.10 11.79
CA CYS A 22 25.92 7.68 10.67
C CYS A 22 24.55 7.25 11.22
N LEU A 23 23.73 8.18 11.68
CA LEU A 23 22.28 8.00 11.74
C LEU A 23 21.88 7.79 10.27
N ALA A 24 21.69 6.55 9.90
CA ALA A 24 21.26 6.21 8.55
C ALA A 24 20.05 7.13 8.23
N GLN A 25 20.21 7.94 7.17
CA GLN A 25 19.13 8.84 6.76
C GLN A 25 17.88 8.00 6.53
N LYS A 26 16.78 8.36 7.19
CA LYS A 26 15.50 7.66 7.03
C LYS A 26 15.09 7.69 5.56
N ARG A 27 14.57 6.58 5.08
CA ARG A 27 14.00 6.49 3.74
C ARG A 27 12.67 7.22 3.71
N LEU A 28 12.53 8.13 2.74
CA LEU A 28 11.31 8.92 2.57
C LEU A 28 10.26 8.14 1.78
N VAL A 29 9.03 8.14 2.26
CA VAL A 29 7.90 7.49 1.59
C VAL A 29 6.66 8.39 1.61
N LEU A 30 5.95 8.42 0.50
CA LEU A 30 4.56 8.87 0.39
C LEU A 30 3.69 7.62 0.25
N VAL A 31 2.62 7.58 1.00
CA VAL A 31 1.70 6.43 1.06
C VAL A 31 0.41 6.82 0.34
N ASP A 32 0.00 6.03 -0.65
CA ASP A 32 -1.31 6.14 -1.31
C ASP A 32 -2.08 4.85 -1.05
N GLN A 33 -3.27 4.97 -0.46
CA GLN A 33 -3.96 3.83 0.13
C GLN A 33 -5.49 4.01 0.09
N ASP A 34 -6.21 2.90 0.00
CA ASP A 34 -7.67 2.80 0.13
C ASP A 34 -8.07 2.22 1.50
N GLY A 35 -7.57 2.85 2.52
CA GLY A 35 -7.50 2.47 3.94
C GLY A 35 -8.79 2.09 4.61
N SER A 36 -9.45 1.05 4.16
CA SER A 36 -10.60 0.46 4.82
C SER A 36 -10.28 0.12 6.28
N GLY A 37 -11.14 0.50 7.18
CA GLY A 37 -10.87 0.40 8.62
C GLY A 37 -12.06 -0.04 9.45
N PRO A 38 -11.85 -0.16 10.76
CA PRO A 38 -10.56 -0.15 11.45
C PRO A 38 -9.85 -1.52 11.39
N GLY A 39 -8.50 -1.51 11.39
CA GLY A 39 -7.68 -2.72 11.60
C GLY A 39 -7.60 -3.69 10.43
N GLY A 40 -7.93 -3.27 9.20
CA GLY A 40 -7.73 -4.01 7.95
C GLY A 40 -6.27 -4.04 7.49
N SER A 41 -6.01 -4.74 6.38
CA SER A 41 -4.68 -4.85 5.75
C SER A 41 -4.06 -3.48 5.51
N ASP A 42 -4.82 -2.57 4.92
CA ASP A 42 -4.43 -1.20 4.60
C ASP A 42 -3.92 -0.43 5.82
N GLN A 43 -4.70 -0.47 6.90
CA GLN A 43 -4.37 0.23 8.15
C GLN A 43 -3.10 -0.36 8.79
N MET A 44 -2.95 -1.67 8.76
CA MET A 44 -1.78 -2.35 9.31
C MET A 44 -0.53 -2.15 8.45
N ALA A 45 -0.66 -2.01 7.14
CA ALA A 45 0.45 -1.65 6.25
C ALA A 45 0.95 -0.22 6.51
N MET A 46 0.02 0.74 6.64
CA MET A 46 0.37 2.10 7.04
C MET A 46 1.10 2.12 8.38
N LEU A 47 0.63 1.33 9.37
CA LEU A 47 1.31 1.20 10.65
C LEU A 47 2.70 0.59 10.51
N ALA A 48 2.93 -0.40 9.63
CA ALA A 48 4.25 -0.97 9.42
C ALA A 48 5.26 0.08 8.93
N LEU A 49 4.86 0.95 8.00
CA LEU A 49 5.67 2.07 7.53
C LEU A 49 5.92 3.11 8.65
N LEU A 50 4.87 3.49 9.37
CA LEU A 50 4.92 4.47 10.45
C LEU A 50 5.75 3.97 11.65
N GLN A 51 5.73 2.69 11.96
CA GLN A 51 6.46 2.07 13.06
C GLN A 51 7.92 1.73 12.72
N SER A 52 8.32 1.81 11.46
CA SER A 52 9.69 1.51 11.08
C SER A 52 10.67 2.63 11.46
N PRO A 53 11.73 2.36 12.24
CA PRO A 53 12.71 3.39 12.59
C PRO A 53 13.53 3.87 11.40
N GLN A 54 13.54 3.12 10.30
CA GLN A 54 14.28 3.43 9.06
C GLN A 54 13.49 4.27 8.07
N VAL A 55 12.20 4.54 8.35
CA VAL A 55 11.27 5.18 7.43
C VAL A 55 10.80 6.52 7.98
N GLN A 56 10.60 7.48 7.10
CA GLN A 56 9.87 8.71 7.35
C GLN A 56 8.71 8.78 6.36
N VAL A 57 7.49 8.67 6.87
CA VAL A 57 6.27 8.90 6.11
C VAL A 57 6.07 10.41 5.99
N LEU A 58 6.12 10.93 4.76
CA LEU A 58 5.93 12.35 4.47
C LEU A 58 4.45 12.76 4.46
N GLY A 59 3.58 11.80 4.26
CA GLY A 59 2.13 11.95 4.27
C GLY A 59 1.43 10.77 3.65
N ILE A 60 0.13 10.72 3.84
CA ILE A 60 -0.77 9.67 3.36
C ILE A 60 -1.82 10.30 2.45
N THR A 61 -2.06 9.71 1.30
CA THR A 61 -3.12 10.09 0.37
C THR A 61 -4.15 8.98 0.30
N MET A 62 -5.44 9.35 0.32
CA MET A 62 -6.53 8.41 0.36
C MET A 62 -7.26 8.36 -0.99
N VAL A 63 -7.60 7.18 -1.45
CA VAL A 63 -8.33 6.91 -2.69
C VAL A 63 -9.50 5.99 -2.39
N THR A 64 -10.59 6.08 -3.12
CA THR A 64 -11.68 5.07 -3.03
C THR A 64 -11.20 3.74 -3.60
N GLY A 65 -11.42 2.68 -2.85
CA GLY A 65 -11.16 1.31 -3.25
C GLY A 65 -11.96 0.35 -2.38
N ASP A 66 -11.39 -0.15 -1.31
CA ASP A 66 -12.04 -1.07 -0.35
C ASP A 66 -13.27 -0.45 0.32
N ALA A 67 -13.20 0.86 0.60
CA ALA A 67 -14.35 1.66 1.02
C ALA A 67 -14.37 3.00 0.26
N TRP A 68 -15.27 3.90 0.62
CA TRP A 68 -15.30 5.23 0.03
C TRP A 68 -14.24 6.14 0.65
N ARG A 69 -13.55 6.92 -0.17
CA ARG A 69 -12.45 7.82 0.23
C ARG A 69 -12.68 8.60 1.52
N ASP A 70 -13.88 9.18 1.72
CA ASP A 70 -14.13 10.02 2.89
C ASP A 70 -14.24 9.18 4.17
N GLU A 71 -14.82 7.98 4.10
CA GLU A 71 -14.83 6.99 5.18
C GLU A 71 -13.42 6.56 5.54
N GLU A 72 -12.64 6.14 4.56
CA GLU A 72 -11.25 5.70 4.73
C GLU A 72 -10.35 6.79 5.30
N THR A 73 -10.56 8.05 4.86
CA THR A 73 -9.86 9.21 5.41
C THR A 73 -10.11 9.34 6.91
N LEU A 74 -11.35 9.16 7.36
CA LEU A 74 -11.68 9.27 8.78
C LEU A 74 -11.12 8.11 9.60
N HIS A 75 -11.19 6.87 9.10
CA HIS A 75 -10.53 5.72 9.72
C HIS A 75 -9.02 5.94 9.86
N THR A 76 -8.37 6.42 8.81
CA THR A 76 -6.92 6.70 8.81
C THR A 76 -6.56 7.79 9.81
N LEU A 77 -7.28 8.92 9.83
CA LEU A 77 -7.06 9.98 10.82
C LEU A 77 -7.24 9.46 12.25
N ARG A 78 -8.26 8.61 12.48
CA ARG A 78 -8.49 8.04 13.80
C ARG A 78 -7.41 7.04 14.20
N MET A 79 -6.94 6.21 13.28
CA MET A 79 -5.79 5.33 13.50
C MET A 79 -4.54 6.14 13.90
N LEU A 80 -4.23 7.22 13.18
CA LEU A 80 -3.09 8.09 13.50
C LEU A 80 -3.18 8.68 14.90
N GLU A 81 -4.36 9.14 15.34
CA GLU A 81 -4.59 9.61 16.73
C GLU A 81 -4.34 8.50 17.76
N LEU A 82 -4.92 7.32 17.52
CA LEU A 82 -4.86 6.21 18.47
C LEU A 82 -3.46 5.60 18.59
N THR A 83 -2.64 5.76 17.56
CA THR A 83 -1.30 5.16 17.48
C THR A 83 -0.15 6.15 17.69
N GLY A 84 -0.47 7.45 17.91
CA GLY A 84 0.53 8.47 18.24
C GLY A 84 1.23 9.10 17.05
N HIS A 85 0.60 9.09 15.86
CA HIS A 85 1.13 9.64 14.60
C HIS A 85 0.33 10.86 14.09
N ALA A 86 -0.22 11.65 14.99
CA ALA A 86 -1.07 12.78 14.69
C ALA A 86 -0.40 13.92 13.87
N ASP A 87 0.91 13.89 13.74
CA ASP A 87 1.72 14.83 12.94
C ASP A 87 1.80 14.48 11.45
N VAL A 88 1.38 13.28 11.05
CA VAL A 88 1.41 12.85 9.65
C VAL A 88 0.22 13.43 8.88
N PRO A 89 0.47 14.25 7.83
CA PRO A 89 -0.61 14.85 7.05
C PRO A 89 -1.34 13.78 6.21
N VAL A 90 -2.67 13.90 6.14
CA VAL A 90 -3.53 13.07 5.31
C VAL A 90 -4.23 13.95 4.27
N ALA A 91 -4.08 13.63 2.98
CA ALA A 91 -4.74 14.31 1.88
C ALA A 91 -5.84 13.43 1.26
N ARG A 92 -6.97 14.04 0.96
CA ARG A 92 -8.06 13.37 0.24
C ARG A 92 -7.79 13.35 -1.25
N GLY A 93 -7.98 12.20 -1.88
CA GLY A 93 -7.80 12.02 -3.30
C GLY A 93 -9.09 11.76 -4.08
N ALA A 94 -9.01 10.89 -5.08
CA ALA A 94 -10.11 10.58 -5.97
C ALA A 94 -11.26 9.84 -5.25
N VAL A 95 -12.49 10.24 -5.57
CA VAL A 95 -13.72 9.56 -5.11
C VAL A 95 -14.12 8.45 -6.08
N PHE A 96 -13.79 8.62 -7.35
CA PHE A 96 -14.15 7.70 -8.42
C PHE A 96 -12.93 7.35 -9.25
N PRO A 97 -12.87 6.14 -9.85
CA PRO A 97 -11.90 5.80 -10.86
C PRO A 97 -11.95 6.76 -12.05
N LEU A 98 -10.92 6.74 -12.89
CA LEU A 98 -10.82 7.64 -14.04
C LEU A 98 -11.98 7.45 -15.03
N ILE A 99 -12.38 6.21 -15.29
CA ILE A 99 -13.41 5.90 -16.29
C ILE A 99 -14.47 4.96 -15.74
N ARG A 100 -14.08 3.85 -15.12
CA ARG A 100 -15.01 2.82 -14.64
C ARG A 100 -16.03 3.39 -13.66
N THR A 101 -17.28 2.95 -13.77
CA THR A 101 -18.38 3.35 -12.90
C THR A 101 -19.01 2.16 -12.20
N GLN A 102 -19.60 2.39 -11.04
CA GLN A 102 -20.38 1.38 -10.31
C GLN A 102 -21.50 0.78 -11.19
N GLN A 103 -22.16 1.61 -11.98
CA GLN A 103 -23.26 1.15 -12.85
C GLN A 103 -22.75 0.22 -13.96
N GLU A 104 -21.62 0.55 -14.59
CA GLU A 104 -20.99 -0.31 -15.59
C GLU A 104 -20.50 -1.61 -15.00
N THR A 105 -19.95 -1.57 -13.76
CA THR A 105 -19.55 -2.76 -13.03
C THR A 105 -20.72 -3.70 -12.77
N TYR A 106 -21.86 -3.19 -12.32
CA TYR A 106 -23.06 -4.03 -12.13
C TYR A 106 -23.61 -4.58 -13.44
N LEU A 107 -23.51 -3.82 -14.54
CA LEU A 107 -23.89 -4.32 -15.85
C LEU A 107 -22.93 -5.42 -16.31
N ALA A 108 -21.62 -5.26 -16.11
CA ALA A 108 -20.62 -6.28 -16.43
C ALA A 108 -20.86 -7.56 -15.62
N GLU A 109 -21.16 -7.46 -14.31
CA GLU A 109 -21.53 -8.64 -13.52
C GLU A 109 -22.75 -9.40 -14.09
N ALA A 110 -23.73 -8.67 -14.61
CA ALA A 110 -24.91 -9.29 -15.20
C ALA A 110 -24.63 -9.96 -16.55
N LEU A 111 -23.62 -9.51 -17.30
CA LEU A 111 -23.26 -10.02 -18.62
C LEU A 111 -22.16 -11.08 -18.58
N ASP A 112 -21.13 -10.86 -17.75
CA ASP A 112 -19.88 -11.59 -17.79
C ASP A 112 -19.68 -12.49 -16.55
N GLY A 113 -20.46 -12.30 -15.49
CA GLY A 113 -20.38 -13.04 -14.24
C GLY A 113 -20.02 -12.16 -13.05
N ARG A 114 -20.38 -12.63 -11.84
CA ARG A 114 -20.18 -11.89 -10.60
C ARG A 114 -18.72 -11.83 -10.19
N GLN A 115 -18.33 -10.67 -9.69
CA GLN A 115 -17.06 -10.49 -8.98
C GLN A 115 -17.19 -10.97 -7.52
N THR A 116 -16.12 -11.53 -6.99
CA THR A 116 -16.06 -11.97 -5.59
C THR A 116 -15.90 -10.80 -4.63
N TYR A 117 -15.24 -9.73 -5.07
CA TYR A 117 -14.98 -8.53 -4.29
C TYR A 117 -15.23 -7.27 -5.12
N LEU A 118 -15.90 -6.27 -4.54
CA LEU A 118 -16.28 -5.02 -5.20
C LEU A 118 -15.86 -3.77 -4.41
N GLY A 119 -15.23 -3.92 -3.27
CA GLY A 119 -14.82 -2.82 -2.41
C GLY A 119 -15.98 -1.88 -2.06
N ALA A 120 -15.80 -0.58 -2.28
CA ALA A 120 -16.82 0.44 -2.05
C ALA A 120 -18.12 0.23 -2.85
N TRP A 121 -18.07 -0.51 -3.96
CA TRP A 121 -19.19 -0.76 -4.84
C TRP A 121 -20.00 -2.01 -4.50
N ARG A 122 -19.76 -2.60 -3.33
CA ARG A 122 -20.54 -3.76 -2.87
C ARG A 122 -22.04 -3.48 -2.93
N HIS A 123 -22.82 -4.51 -3.20
CA HIS A 123 -24.27 -4.46 -3.16
C HIS A 123 -24.83 -5.46 -2.15
N LYS A 124 -26.10 -5.29 -1.77
CA LYS A 124 -26.72 -6.10 -0.69
C LYS A 124 -26.72 -7.61 -0.98
N GLU A 125 -26.86 -7.99 -2.24
CA GLU A 125 -26.85 -9.39 -2.68
C GLU A 125 -25.49 -10.06 -2.53
N ALA A 126 -24.40 -9.31 -2.64
CA ALA A 126 -23.05 -9.83 -2.39
C ALA A 126 -22.87 -10.29 -0.95
N LEU A 127 -23.54 -9.65 0.00
CA LEU A 127 -23.53 -10.04 1.42
C LEU A 127 -24.28 -11.34 1.69
N ALA A 128 -25.28 -11.71 0.88
CA ALA A 128 -26.02 -12.96 1.01
C ALA A 128 -25.23 -14.20 0.55
N GLY A 129 -24.17 -14.03 -0.19
CA GLY A 129 -23.33 -15.11 -0.74
C GLY A 129 -22.21 -15.61 0.17
N GLY A 130 -22.14 -15.18 1.43
CA GLY A 130 -21.13 -15.66 2.40
C GLY A 130 -19.87 -14.80 2.48
N VAL A 131 -19.91 -13.58 1.99
CA VAL A 131 -18.86 -12.58 2.22
C VAL A 131 -18.76 -12.27 3.72
N ALA A 132 -17.56 -12.02 4.19
CA ALA A 132 -17.23 -11.89 5.61
C ALA A 132 -18.23 -11.01 6.38
N PRO A 133 -18.62 -11.41 7.62
CA PRO A 133 -19.59 -10.68 8.44
C PRO A 133 -19.17 -9.23 8.77
N ASP A 134 -17.91 -8.90 8.51
CA ASP A 134 -17.28 -7.62 8.83
C ASP A 134 -17.33 -6.62 7.66
N ASN A 135 -17.95 -6.98 6.53
CA ASN A 135 -18.04 -6.11 5.38
C ASN A 135 -19.09 -5.00 5.66
N PRO A 136 -18.72 -3.71 5.67
CA PRO A 136 -19.67 -2.64 5.98
C PRO A 136 -20.86 -2.65 5.02
N GLN A 137 -22.02 -2.17 5.48
CA GLN A 137 -23.21 -2.09 4.64
C GLN A 137 -22.97 -1.17 3.45
N PRO A 138 -23.50 -1.47 2.25
CA PRO A 138 -23.46 -0.58 1.10
C PRO A 138 -24.00 0.80 1.42
N HIS A 139 -23.27 1.85 1.07
CA HIS A 139 -23.68 3.24 1.22
C HIS A 139 -23.12 4.10 0.07
N GLY A 140 -23.53 5.36 0.00
CA GLY A 140 -23.07 6.28 -1.04
C GLY A 140 -21.71 6.92 -0.75
N PRO A 141 -21.09 7.55 -1.75
CA PRO A 141 -19.71 8.05 -1.68
C PRO A 141 -19.48 9.18 -0.66
N TYR A 142 -20.55 9.83 -0.23
CA TYR A 142 -20.51 10.97 0.71
C TYR A 142 -21.24 10.66 2.02
N GLU A 143 -21.66 9.42 2.20
CA GLU A 143 -22.30 8.94 3.42
C GLU A 143 -21.24 8.28 4.30
N ILE A 144 -21.08 8.78 5.52
CA ILE A 144 -20.12 8.26 6.48
C ILE A 144 -20.83 7.34 7.46
N PRO A 145 -20.54 6.05 7.46
CA PRO A 145 -21.09 5.14 8.46
C PRO A 145 -20.52 5.46 9.85
N PRO A 146 -21.15 4.96 10.93
CA PRO A 146 -20.58 5.08 12.26
C PRO A 146 -19.21 4.41 12.33
N LEU A 147 -18.18 5.13 12.80
CA LEU A 147 -16.85 4.58 13.04
C LEU A 147 -16.82 3.93 14.43
N PRO A 148 -16.62 2.61 14.53
CA PRO A 148 -16.65 1.91 15.81
C PRO A 148 -15.48 2.32 16.74
N GLU A 149 -14.36 2.74 16.20
CA GLU A 149 -13.20 3.26 16.92
C GLU A 149 -13.35 4.73 17.34
N GLY A 150 -14.45 5.37 16.95
CA GLY A 150 -14.77 6.76 17.25
C GLY A 150 -14.32 7.75 16.18
N GLN A 151 -14.95 8.93 16.19
CA GLN A 151 -14.64 9.99 15.22
C GLN A 151 -13.27 10.61 15.52
N PRO A 152 -12.46 10.93 14.49
CA PRO A 152 -11.21 11.66 14.66
C PRO A 152 -11.47 13.13 15.00
N THR A 153 -10.55 13.74 15.74
CA THR A 153 -10.45 15.19 15.90
C THR A 153 -9.55 15.84 14.87
N LEU A 154 -8.59 15.08 14.37
CA LEU A 154 -7.74 15.45 13.25
C LEU A 154 -8.58 15.72 12.00
N LYS A 155 -8.03 16.54 11.13
CA LYS A 155 -8.64 16.88 9.83
C LYS A 155 -7.66 16.56 8.71
N PRO A 156 -8.15 16.15 7.55
CA PRO A 156 -7.29 16.08 6.37
C PRO A 156 -6.81 17.49 6.03
N ILE A 157 -5.66 17.59 5.35
CA ILE A 157 -5.20 18.87 4.80
C ILE A 157 -6.12 19.34 3.67
N ASP A 158 -6.08 20.62 3.36
CA ASP A 158 -6.95 21.24 2.32
C ASP A 158 -6.47 20.92 0.89
N GLU A 159 -5.21 20.48 0.72
CA GLU A 159 -4.63 20.10 -0.56
C GLU A 159 -5.12 18.71 -0.97
N ASP A 160 -5.49 18.54 -2.24
CA ASP A 160 -5.84 17.21 -2.77
C ASP A 160 -4.61 16.31 -2.95
N ALA A 161 -4.85 15.00 -3.03
CA ALA A 161 -3.80 13.99 -3.08
C ALA A 161 -2.81 14.19 -4.23
N ALA A 162 -3.28 14.46 -5.45
CA ALA A 162 -2.40 14.53 -6.62
C ALA A 162 -1.44 15.72 -6.55
N HIS A 163 -1.93 16.89 -6.16
CA HIS A 163 -1.08 18.06 -5.96
C HIS A 163 -0.13 17.88 -4.77
N PHE A 164 -0.60 17.30 -3.67
CA PHE A 164 0.24 16.97 -2.51
C PHE A 164 1.41 16.06 -2.90
N LEU A 165 1.13 14.97 -3.65
CA LEU A 165 2.15 14.04 -4.13
C LEU A 165 3.19 14.74 -5.01
N VAL A 166 2.75 15.49 -6.01
CA VAL A 166 3.64 16.28 -6.90
C VAL A 166 4.52 17.22 -6.09
N ARG A 167 3.92 18.02 -5.20
CA ARG A 167 4.66 18.98 -4.37
C ARG A 167 5.71 18.30 -3.49
N GLN A 168 5.39 17.19 -2.87
CA GLN A 168 6.32 16.46 -2.01
C GLN A 168 7.48 15.85 -2.80
N VAL A 169 7.22 15.31 -3.99
CA VAL A 169 8.26 14.76 -4.85
C VAL A 169 9.22 15.86 -5.31
N HIS A 170 8.71 17.04 -5.71
CA HIS A 170 9.53 18.19 -6.05
C HIS A 170 10.34 18.74 -4.87
N ALA A 171 9.81 18.65 -3.65
CA ALA A 171 10.53 19.06 -2.45
C ALA A 171 11.70 18.10 -2.12
N HIS A 172 11.64 16.84 -2.56
CA HIS A 172 12.61 15.78 -2.26
C HIS A 172 12.98 14.97 -3.51
N PRO A 173 13.50 15.59 -4.60
CA PRO A 173 13.73 14.92 -5.87
C PRO A 173 14.69 13.72 -5.70
N HIS A 174 14.32 12.59 -6.30
CA HIS A 174 15.03 11.30 -6.29
C HIS A 174 15.25 10.68 -4.91
N GLN A 175 14.51 11.13 -3.87
CA GLN A 175 14.63 10.62 -2.52
C GLN A 175 13.38 9.87 -2.04
N VAL A 176 12.21 10.21 -2.59
CA VAL A 176 10.91 9.70 -2.18
C VAL A 176 10.57 8.44 -2.96
N THR A 177 10.16 7.38 -2.27
CA THR A 177 9.45 6.26 -2.88
C THR A 177 7.95 6.50 -2.72
N ILE A 178 7.18 6.23 -3.77
CA ILE A 178 5.73 6.11 -3.66
C ILE A 178 5.42 4.67 -3.24
N TYR A 179 4.73 4.49 -2.12
CA TYR A 179 4.11 3.24 -1.75
C TYR A 179 2.62 3.36 -2.06
N ALA A 180 2.12 2.53 -2.96
CA ALA A 180 0.71 2.55 -3.37
C ALA A 180 0.12 1.13 -3.25
N ALA A 181 -0.91 0.99 -2.44
CA ALA A 181 -1.57 -0.27 -2.16
C ALA A 181 -3.10 -0.08 -2.11
N GLY A 182 -3.61 0.58 -3.11
CA GLY A 182 -4.99 0.82 -3.47
C GLY A 182 -5.10 1.07 -4.96
N PRO A 183 -6.28 1.36 -5.50
CA PRO A 183 -6.47 1.78 -6.89
C PRO A 183 -5.60 2.99 -7.23
N LEU A 184 -4.93 2.95 -8.37
CA LEU A 184 -3.84 3.89 -8.70
C LEU A 184 -4.30 5.27 -9.20
N THR A 185 -5.56 5.64 -8.98
CA THR A 185 -6.19 6.86 -9.50
C THR A 185 -5.43 8.13 -9.11
N ASN A 186 -5.05 8.29 -7.83
CA ASN A 186 -4.31 9.46 -7.36
C ASN A 186 -2.94 9.58 -8.05
N ILE A 187 -2.26 8.46 -8.22
CA ILE A 187 -0.93 8.41 -8.84
C ILE A 187 -1.03 8.74 -10.33
N ALA A 188 -2.04 8.21 -11.03
CA ALA A 188 -2.30 8.53 -12.44
C ALA A 188 -2.64 10.02 -12.63
N LEU A 189 -3.41 10.61 -11.73
CA LEU A 189 -3.69 12.05 -11.72
C LEU A 189 -2.41 12.88 -11.49
N ALA A 190 -1.56 12.48 -10.54
CA ALA A 190 -0.28 13.14 -10.29
C ALA A 190 0.63 13.12 -11.53
N ILE A 191 0.73 11.97 -12.22
CA ILE A 191 1.47 11.83 -13.49
C ILE A 191 0.87 12.71 -14.59
N SER A 192 -0.46 12.82 -14.64
CA SER A 192 -1.17 13.63 -15.65
C SER A 192 -0.99 15.14 -15.40
N ILE A 193 -0.87 15.57 -14.16
CA ILE A 193 -0.60 16.95 -13.76
C ILE A 193 0.87 17.30 -14.03
N ASP A 194 1.78 16.39 -13.70
CA ASP A 194 3.23 16.60 -13.82
C ASP A 194 3.91 15.40 -14.50
N PRO A 195 4.28 15.52 -15.78
CA PRO A 195 4.96 14.44 -16.51
C PRO A 195 6.32 14.05 -15.93
N GLU A 196 6.98 14.87 -15.13
CA GLU A 196 8.26 14.57 -14.47
C GLU A 196 8.06 13.84 -13.13
N PHE A 197 6.84 13.80 -12.59
CA PHE A 197 6.53 13.24 -11.28
C PHE A 197 7.17 11.85 -11.04
N ALA A 198 6.92 10.89 -11.94
CA ALA A 198 7.45 9.54 -11.80
C ALA A 198 8.98 9.51 -11.81
N SER A 199 9.63 10.21 -12.75
CA SER A 199 11.08 10.22 -12.92
C SER A 199 11.82 10.94 -11.78
N LEU A 200 11.16 11.88 -11.11
CA LEU A 200 11.70 12.60 -9.95
C LEU A 200 11.62 11.79 -8.64
N THR A 201 10.95 10.65 -8.64
CA THR A 201 10.92 9.75 -7.48
C THR A 201 12.16 8.87 -7.38
N ARG A 202 12.27 8.11 -6.31
CA ARG A 202 13.19 6.99 -6.19
C ARG A 202 12.64 5.71 -6.84
N GLY A 203 11.34 5.63 -7.04
CA GLY A 203 10.59 4.51 -7.59
C GLY A 203 9.22 4.39 -6.94
N ILE A 204 8.52 3.34 -7.34
CA ILE A 204 7.21 2.99 -6.81
C ILE A 204 7.19 1.54 -6.33
N ALA A 205 6.61 1.31 -5.15
CA ALA A 205 6.31 0.00 -4.60
C ALA A 205 4.79 -0.18 -4.55
N LEU A 206 4.30 -1.16 -5.28
CA LEU A 206 2.88 -1.44 -5.46
C LEU A 206 2.48 -2.73 -4.74
N MET A 207 1.32 -2.73 -4.09
CA MET A 207 0.54 -3.95 -3.92
C MET A 207 -0.44 -4.01 -5.08
N GLY A 208 -0.38 -5.09 -5.89
CA GLY A 208 -1.23 -5.23 -7.05
C GLY A 208 -0.79 -6.35 -7.98
N ALA A 209 -1.48 -6.50 -9.06
CA ALA A 209 -1.27 -7.52 -10.06
C ALA A 209 -1.48 -8.97 -9.59
N SER A 210 -1.94 -9.80 -10.50
CA SER A 210 -2.03 -11.24 -10.30
C SER A 210 -1.48 -11.95 -11.55
N LEU A 211 -0.53 -12.86 -11.35
CA LEU A 211 0.15 -13.53 -12.47
C LEU A 211 -0.48 -14.88 -12.77
N ASN A 212 -0.39 -15.79 -11.82
CA ASN A 212 -0.96 -17.14 -11.86
C ASN A 212 -0.89 -17.77 -10.46
N PRO A 213 -1.61 -17.25 -9.47
CA PRO A 213 -1.57 -17.76 -8.11
C PRO A 213 -2.07 -19.19 -8.08
N GLN A 214 -1.29 -20.06 -7.43
CA GLN A 214 -1.62 -21.49 -7.29
C GLN A 214 -2.47 -21.67 -6.03
N THR A 215 -3.76 -21.44 -6.16
CA THR A 215 -4.70 -21.47 -5.04
C THR A 215 -6.03 -22.11 -5.43
N SER A 216 -6.79 -22.58 -4.44
CA SER A 216 -8.19 -22.98 -4.57
C SER A 216 -9.16 -21.87 -4.14
N ASP A 217 -8.66 -20.70 -3.79
CA ASP A 217 -9.49 -19.55 -3.49
C ASP A 217 -10.33 -19.17 -4.73
N PRO A 218 -11.66 -19.13 -4.62
CA PRO A 218 -12.54 -18.89 -5.77
C PRO A 218 -12.22 -17.58 -6.51
N GLU A 219 -11.78 -16.56 -5.82
CA GLU A 219 -11.42 -15.27 -6.42
C GLU A 219 -10.34 -15.42 -7.48
N PHE A 220 -9.26 -16.12 -7.17
CA PHE A 220 -8.10 -16.24 -8.04
C PHE A 220 -8.05 -17.56 -8.83
N ALA A 221 -8.79 -18.59 -8.39
CA ALA A 221 -8.84 -19.87 -9.11
C ALA A 221 -9.64 -19.77 -10.42
N THR A 222 -10.65 -18.91 -10.47
CA THR A 222 -11.52 -18.71 -11.65
C THR A 222 -11.01 -17.64 -12.60
N ASN A 223 -10.39 -16.58 -12.07
CA ASN A 223 -9.71 -15.54 -12.85
C ASN A 223 -8.31 -15.25 -12.25
N PRO A 224 -7.27 -16.02 -12.62
CA PRO A 224 -5.95 -15.92 -12.02
C PRO A 224 -5.18 -14.63 -12.41
N ARG A 225 -5.72 -13.81 -13.31
CA ARG A 225 -5.12 -12.53 -13.72
C ARG A 225 -5.80 -11.33 -13.08
N HIS A 226 -6.89 -11.56 -12.38
CA HIS A 226 -7.64 -10.55 -11.66
C HIS A 226 -6.93 -10.16 -10.38
N GLU A 227 -6.86 -8.85 -10.12
CA GLU A 227 -6.43 -8.28 -8.85
C GLU A 227 -7.19 -6.96 -8.63
N PHE A 228 -7.66 -6.74 -7.40
CA PHE A 228 -8.64 -5.69 -7.10
C PHE A 228 -8.16 -4.27 -7.40
N ASN A 229 -6.95 -3.89 -7.00
CA ASN A 229 -6.43 -2.54 -7.16
C ASN A 229 -6.32 -2.14 -8.64
N PHE A 230 -5.81 -3.06 -9.47
CA PHE A 230 -5.71 -2.85 -10.92
C PHE A 230 -7.07 -2.91 -11.60
N TRP A 231 -7.93 -3.83 -11.15
CA TRP A 231 -9.28 -3.97 -11.70
C TRP A 231 -10.18 -2.78 -11.37
N PHE A 232 -10.05 -2.17 -10.17
CA PHE A 232 -10.92 -1.07 -9.76
C PHE A 232 -10.73 0.17 -10.63
N ASP A 233 -9.48 0.50 -11.03
CA ASP A 233 -9.15 1.57 -11.99
C ASP A 233 -8.08 1.12 -12.99
N PRO A 234 -8.46 0.33 -14.02
CA PRO A 234 -7.49 -0.19 -14.98
C PRO A 234 -6.80 0.89 -15.80
N GLU A 235 -7.47 1.98 -16.10
CA GLU A 235 -6.88 3.11 -16.82
C GLU A 235 -5.79 3.78 -15.99
N ALA A 236 -6.00 3.92 -14.71
CA ALA A 236 -4.96 4.43 -13.81
C ALA A 236 -3.78 3.46 -13.71
N ALA A 237 -4.04 2.16 -13.55
CA ALA A 237 -3.00 1.13 -13.55
C ALA A 237 -2.16 1.17 -14.83
N HIS A 238 -2.80 1.30 -16.00
CA HIS A 238 -2.14 1.45 -17.29
C HIS A 238 -1.23 2.69 -17.33
N ILE A 239 -1.71 3.85 -16.90
CA ILE A 239 -0.92 5.09 -16.87
C ILE A 239 0.30 4.91 -15.95
N VAL A 240 0.11 4.36 -14.77
CA VAL A 240 1.16 4.19 -13.76
C VAL A 240 2.22 3.20 -14.21
N LEU A 241 1.82 2.03 -14.73
CA LEU A 241 2.77 1.00 -15.18
C LEU A 241 3.63 1.45 -16.37
N ARG A 242 3.20 2.44 -17.13
CA ARG A 242 3.90 2.96 -18.33
C ARG A 242 4.74 4.21 -18.06
N ALA A 243 4.61 4.82 -16.90
CA ALA A 243 5.35 6.03 -16.54
C ALA A 243 6.86 5.77 -16.33
N ASP A 244 7.64 6.83 -16.36
CA ASP A 244 9.11 6.79 -16.32
C ASP A 244 9.68 6.63 -14.90
N TRP A 245 9.23 5.61 -14.17
CA TRP A 245 9.75 5.30 -12.85
C TRP A 245 11.19 4.77 -12.92
N PRO A 246 12.10 5.19 -12.02
CA PRO A 246 13.43 4.58 -11.88
C PRO A 246 13.37 3.08 -11.53
N ARG A 247 12.35 2.67 -10.77
CA ARG A 247 12.08 1.28 -10.40
C ARG A 247 10.60 1.08 -10.09
N ILE A 248 10.03 -0.02 -10.55
CA ILE A 248 8.68 -0.47 -10.21
C ILE A 248 8.81 -1.83 -9.51
N GLU A 249 8.43 -1.89 -8.24
CA GLU A 249 8.32 -3.12 -7.45
C GLU A 249 6.86 -3.46 -7.26
N VAL A 250 6.48 -4.72 -7.51
CA VAL A 250 5.09 -5.16 -7.38
C VAL A 250 5.01 -6.40 -6.49
N THR A 251 4.37 -6.25 -5.34
CA THR A 251 3.98 -7.37 -4.48
C THR A 251 2.69 -7.94 -5.02
N THR A 252 2.78 -9.12 -5.64
CA THR A 252 1.66 -9.72 -6.38
C THR A 252 0.76 -10.56 -5.49
N VAL A 253 -0.45 -10.87 -5.98
CA VAL A 253 -1.33 -11.88 -5.36
C VAL A 253 -0.59 -13.19 -5.14
N ASP A 254 0.26 -13.61 -6.09
CA ASP A 254 1.02 -14.87 -6.03
C ASP A 254 1.90 -15.04 -4.79
N VAL A 255 2.41 -13.95 -4.24
CA VAL A 255 3.19 -13.96 -3.01
C VAL A 255 2.32 -13.70 -1.78
N SER A 256 1.35 -12.80 -1.88
CA SER A 256 0.55 -12.37 -0.73
C SER A 256 -0.35 -13.46 -0.19
N ILE A 257 -0.91 -14.34 -1.04
CA ILE A 257 -1.70 -15.49 -0.59
C ILE A 257 -0.91 -16.51 0.24
N LYS A 258 0.42 -16.40 0.28
CA LYS A 258 1.29 -17.22 1.13
C LYS A 258 1.45 -16.66 2.54
N ALA A 259 0.97 -15.44 2.78
CA ALA A 259 1.16 -14.67 4.02
C ALA A 259 -0.16 -14.40 4.75
N PRO A 260 -0.84 -15.41 5.33
CA PRO A 260 -2.06 -15.18 6.11
C PRO A 260 -1.74 -14.50 7.44
N PHE A 261 -2.63 -13.59 7.88
CA PHE A 261 -2.58 -13.05 9.24
C PHE A 261 -2.99 -14.13 10.26
N SER A 262 -2.01 -14.66 10.97
CA SER A 262 -2.24 -15.81 11.84
C SER A 262 -2.72 -15.43 13.24
N LEU A 263 -3.41 -16.39 13.89
CA LEU A 263 -3.81 -16.23 15.29
C LEU A 263 -2.60 -16.05 16.22
N GLU A 264 -1.49 -16.71 15.93
CA GLU A 264 -0.24 -16.62 16.68
C GLU A 264 0.33 -15.21 16.62
N MET A 265 0.31 -14.56 15.43
CA MET A 265 0.72 -13.15 15.27
C MET A 265 -0.17 -12.23 16.12
N LEU A 266 -1.49 -12.36 16.01
CA LEU A 266 -2.43 -11.57 16.81
C LEU A 266 -2.21 -11.77 18.31
N GLN A 267 -2.01 -13.00 18.77
CA GLN A 267 -1.73 -13.31 20.16
C GLN A 267 -0.38 -12.71 20.64
N ALA A 268 0.63 -12.71 19.77
CA ALA A 268 1.91 -12.09 20.11
C ALA A 268 1.78 -10.57 20.22
N ILE A 269 1.11 -9.92 19.26
CA ILE A 269 0.86 -8.48 19.24
C ILE A 269 0.03 -8.06 20.47
N SER A 270 -1.04 -8.80 20.78
CA SER A 270 -1.97 -8.48 21.88
C SER A 270 -1.33 -8.50 23.30
N LYS A 271 -0.12 -9.05 23.43
CA LYS A 271 0.62 -9.00 24.71
C LYS A 271 1.30 -7.65 24.95
N SER A 272 1.50 -6.86 23.92
CA SER A 272 2.16 -5.56 24.01
C SER A 272 1.17 -4.46 24.39
N GLN A 273 1.69 -3.45 25.11
CA GLN A 273 0.96 -2.23 25.44
C GLN A 273 1.28 -1.07 24.48
N ALA A 274 2.07 -1.32 23.44
CA ALA A 274 2.35 -0.32 22.41
C ALA A 274 1.03 0.17 21.76
N PRO A 275 0.91 1.45 21.42
CA PRO A 275 -0.33 1.98 20.83
C PRO A 275 -0.79 1.23 19.58
N ALA A 276 0.12 0.91 18.67
CA ALA A 276 -0.19 0.12 17.47
C ALA A 276 -0.68 -1.30 17.82
N ALA A 277 -0.02 -1.96 18.79
CA ALA A 277 -0.45 -3.28 19.24
C ALA A 277 -1.87 -3.26 19.84
N ARG A 278 -2.18 -2.25 20.65
CA ARG A 278 -3.52 -2.08 21.22
C ARG A 278 -4.58 -1.83 20.14
N TYR A 279 -4.23 -1.02 19.14
CA TYR A 279 -5.11 -0.78 18.00
C TYR A 279 -5.42 -2.09 17.24
N ILE A 280 -4.39 -2.85 16.87
CA ILE A 280 -4.57 -4.13 16.19
C ILE A 280 -5.34 -5.13 17.06
N ALA A 281 -5.02 -5.24 18.34
CA ALA A 281 -5.72 -6.16 19.25
C ALA A 281 -7.22 -5.85 19.39
N ALA A 282 -7.60 -4.57 19.30
CA ALA A 282 -8.98 -4.13 19.39
C ALA A 282 -9.77 -4.32 18.08
N TRP A 283 -9.14 -4.11 16.94
CA TRP A 283 -9.83 -3.92 15.66
C TRP A 283 -9.43 -4.87 14.54
N SER A 284 -8.33 -5.67 14.67
CA SER A 284 -7.89 -6.52 13.58
C SER A 284 -8.98 -7.51 13.17
N GLN A 285 -9.22 -7.57 11.88
CA GLN A 285 -10.04 -8.60 11.27
C GLN A 285 -9.22 -9.89 11.15
N ARG A 286 -9.89 -11.02 11.27
CA ARG A 286 -9.26 -12.35 11.16
C ARG A 286 -9.57 -12.94 9.79
N ARG A 287 -8.67 -13.76 9.26
CA ARG A 287 -8.87 -14.60 8.06
C ARG A 287 -8.73 -13.86 6.73
N TYR A 288 -7.73 -13.04 6.59
CA TYR A 288 -7.34 -12.51 5.30
C TYR A 288 -5.85 -12.76 5.06
N TYR A 289 -5.42 -12.54 3.83
CA TYR A 289 -4.01 -12.49 3.48
C TYR A 289 -3.46 -11.10 3.79
N MET A 290 -2.20 -11.05 4.18
CA MET A 290 -1.52 -9.78 4.49
C MET A 290 -1.01 -9.14 3.19
N TRP A 291 -1.95 -8.61 2.40
CA TRP A 291 -1.67 -8.03 1.09
C TRP A 291 -0.67 -6.88 1.18
N ASP A 292 -1.06 -5.84 1.85
CA ASP A 292 -0.38 -4.57 1.90
C ASP A 292 0.73 -4.56 2.95
N GLU A 293 0.53 -5.26 4.06
CA GLU A 293 1.57 -5.38 5.08
C GLU A 293 2.81 -6.07 4.51
N LEU A 294 2.62 -7.06 3.63
CA LEU A 294 3.75 -7.71 2.95
C LEU A 294 4.45 -6.73 2.01
N ALA A 295 3.70 -5.96 1.22
CA ALA A 295 4.27 -4.94 0.34
C ALA A 295 5.06 -3.88 1.11
N ALA A 296 4.50 -3.38 2.22
CA ALA A 296 5.16 -2.42 3.10
C ALA A 296 6.44 -3.00 3.72
N CYS A 297 6.37 -4.20 4.29
CA CYS A 297 7.52 -4.87 4.89
C CYS A 297 8.59 -5.24 3.86
N ALA A 298 8.21 -5.69 2.66
CA ALA A 298 9.14 -5.99 1.56
C ALA A 298 9.87 -4.73 1.09
N TRP A 299 9.18 -3.58 1.03
CA TRP A 299 9.85 -2.32 0.75
C TRP A 299 10.80 -1.89 1.87
N ILE A 300 10.44 -2.08 3.15
CA ILE A 300 11.32 -1.77 4.30
C ILE A 300 12.54 -2.70 4.30
N ASP A 301 12.35 -3.99 4.11
CA ASP A 301 13.41 -5.01 4.07
C ASP A 301 13.28 -5.88 2.81
N PRO A 302 13.93 -5.51 1.70
CA PRO A 302 13.86 -6.28 0.45
C PRO A 302 14.34 -7.73 0.55
N ALA A 303 15.11 -8.07 1.59
CA ALA A 303 15.57 -9.43 1.82
C ALA A 303 14.45 -10.39 2.31
N LEU A 304 13.26 -9.87 2.57
CA LEU A 304 12.06 -10.68 2.77
C LEU A 304 11.63 -11.42 1.51
N ILE A 305 11.90 -10.86 0.35
CA ILE A 305 11.52 -11.44 -0.93
C ILE A 305 12.61 -12.40 -1.39
N THR A 306 12.28 -13.68 -1.44
CA THR A 306 13.20 -14.75 -1.83
C THR A 306 13.22 -14.99 -3.34
N LYS A 307 12.15 -14.54 -4.04
CA LYS A 307 12.07 -14.64 -5.49
C LYS A 307 11.35 -13.44 -6.09
N GLU A 308 12.06 -12.75 -6.97
CA GLU A 308 11.58 -11.66 -7.81
C GLU A 308 11.76 -12.05 -9.28
N VAL A 309 10.80 -11.69 -10.13
CA VAL A 309 10.87 -11.94 -11.58
C VAL A 309 10.73 -10.61 -12.31
N PRO A 310 11.70 -10.23 -13.15
CA PRO A 310 11.55 -9.08 -14.03
C PRO A 310 10.59 -9.44 -15.17
N LEU A 311 9.52 -8.67 -15.30
CA LEU A 311 8.49 -8.82 -16.34
C LEU A 311 8.16 -7.46 -16.92
N TYR A 312 7.72 -7.44 -18.18
CA TYR A 312 7.00 -6.30 -18.73
C TYR A 312 5.54 -6.45 -18.40
N MET A 313 4.89 -5.38 -17.93
CA MET A 313 3.53 -5.46 -17.40
C MET A 313 2.66 -4.33 -17.92
N ASP A 314 1.40 -4.64 -18.08
CA ASP A 314 0.30 -3.71 -18.35
C ASP A 314 -1.00 -4.35 -17.86
N VAL A 315 -2.13 -3.71 -18.11
CA VAL A 315 -3.47 -4.25 -17.85
C VAL A 315 -4.30 -4.30 -19.13
N ASP A 316 -5.27 -5.19 -19.18
CA ASP A 316 -6.23 -5.25 -20.30
C ASP A 316 -7.24 -4.08 -20.18
N LEU A 317 -7.24 -3.20 -21.17
CA LEU A 317 -8.19 -2.09 -21.29
C LEU A 317 -9.36 -2.41 -22.24
N SER A 318 -9.44 -3.63 -22.77
CA SER A 318 -10.57 -4.04 -23.59
C SER A 318 -11.81 -4.22 -22.73
N HIS A 319 -12.88 -3.50 -23.01
CA HIS A 319 -14.15 -3.67 -22.29
C HIS A 319 -14.70 -5.09 -22.52
N GLY A 320 -14.69 -5.91 -21.48
CA GLY A 320 -15.10 -7.31 -21.48
C GLY A 320 -14.72 -8.00 -20.18
N PRO A 321 -14.83 -9.35 -20.10
CA PRO A 321 -14.59 -10.10 -18.87
C PRO A 321 -13.18 -9.93 -18.27
N SER A 322 -12.19 -9.59 -19.10
CA SER A 322 -10.78 -9.40 -18.71
C SER A 322 -10.40 -7.94 -18.45
N HIS A 323 -11.36 -7.01 -18.46
CA HIS A 323 -11.05 -5.58 -18.26
C HIS A 323 -10.44 -5.34 -16.88
N GLY A 324 -9.17 -4.96 -16.87
CA GLY A 324 -8.36 -4.78 -15.66
C GLY A 324 -7.47 -5.99 -15.29
N ASP A 325 -7.55 -7.09 -16.04
CA ASP A 325 -6.67 -8.23 -15.83
C ASP A 325 -5.21 -7.89 -16.14
N THR A 326 -4.30 -8.46 -15.36
CA THR A 326 -2.86 -8.26 -15.53
C THR A 326 -2.33 -8.89 -16.80
N LEU A 327 -1.67 -8.12 -17.64
CA LEU A 327 -0.95 -8.57 -18.81
C LEU A 327 0.55 -8.56 -18.55
N THR A 328 1.24 -9.65 -18.90
CA THR A 328 2.69 -9.76 -18.71
C THR A 328 3.39 -10.37 -19.89
N TRP A 329 4.63 -9.91 -20.12
CA TRP A 329 5.49 -10.42 -21.17
C TRP A 329 6.94 -10.57 -20.68
N ASN A 330 7.66 -11.46 -21.33
CA ASN A 330 9.13 -11.48 -21.26
C ASN A 330 9.73 -10.53 -22.28
N GLU A 331 11.06 -10.37 -22.27
CA GLU A 331 11.80 -9.48 -23.16
C GLU A 331 11.52 -9.77 -24.66
N THR A 332 11.34 -11.04 -25.01
CA THR A 332 11.21 -11.46 -26.43
C THR A 332 9.81 -11.23 -26.99
N LEU A 333 8.78 -11.22 -26.14
CA LEU A 333 7.38 -11.22 -26.55
C LEU A 333 6.66 -9.91 -26.20
N LYS A 334 7.34 -8.97 -25.57
CA LYS A 334 6.73 -7.70 -25.17
C LYS A 334 6.28 -6.85 -26.36
N PRO A 335 5.30 -5.97 -26.20
CA PRO A 335 5.01 -4.89 -27.14
C PRO A 335 6.27 -4.07 -27.45
N ALA A 336 6.36 -3.56 -28.68
CA ALA A 336 7.52 -2.80 -29.14
C ALA A 336 7.73 -1.49 -28.35
N THR A 337 6.66 -0.91 -27.81
CA THR A 337 6.70 0.37 -27.11
C THR A 337 5.76 0.37 -25.91
N GLY A 338 6.05 1.25 -24.95
CA GLY A 338 5.15 1.69 -23.90
C GLY A 338 5.20 0.87 -22.60
N VAL A 339 5.48 -0.44 -22.66
CA VAL A 339 5.58 -1.27 -21.45
C VAL A 339 6.93 -1.10 -20.77
N ARG A 340 6.92 -1.20 -19.44
CA ARG A 340 8.09 -1.06 -18.56
C ARG A 340 8.39 -2.37 -17.85
N ILE A 341 9.66 -2.53 -17.44
CA ILE A 341 10.04 -3.63 -16.55
C ILE A 341 9.47 -3.34 -15.16
N VAL A 342 8.77 -4.33 -14.62
CA VAL A 342 8.39 -4.40 -13.21
C VAL A 342 9.13 -5.55 -12.55
N HIS A 343 9.44 -5.40 -11.28
CA HIS A 343 10.03 -6.41 -10.42
C HIS A 343 8.92 -7.09 -9.65
N ALA A 344 8.36 -8.16 -10.23
CA ALA A 344 7.24 -8.89 -9.65
C ALA A 344 7.72 -9.84 -8.54
N GLN A 345 7.31 -9.61 -7.33
CA GLN A 345 7.62 -10.42 -6.16
C GLN A 345 6.68 -11.62 -6.13
N ILE A 346 7.21 -12.83 -6.06
CA ILE A 346 6.45 -14.07 -6.17
C ILE A 346 6.75 -15.11 -5.10
N ASP A 347 7.76 -14.87 -4.24
CA ASP A 347 8.05 -15.72 -3.08
C ASP A 347 8.74 -14.95 -1.95
N LEU A 348 8.58 -15.43 -0.70
CA LEU A 348 9.01 -14.72 0.49
C LEU A 348 9.59 -15.66 1.56
N ASP A 349 10.37 -15.09 2.48
CA ASP A 349 10.72 -15.69 3.77
C ASP A 349 9.58 -15.40 4.78
N LEU A 350 8.55 -16.24 4.80
CA LEU A 350 7.37 -16.07 5.63
C LEU A 350 7.69 -15.95 7.14
N PRO A 351 8.53 -16.79 7.76
CA PRO A 351 8.89 -16.64 9.17
C PRO A 351 9.54 -15.28 9.49
N ARG A 352 10.43 -14.80 8.63
CA ARG A 352 11.09 -13.50 8.77
C ARG A 352 10.09 -12.36 8.64
N PHE A 353 9.18 -12.43 7.68
CA PHE A 353 8.11 -11.44 7.51
C PHE A 353 7.21 -11.37 8.75
N GLN A 354 6.70 -12.52 9.23
CA GLN A 354 5.83 -12.57 10.39
C GLN A 354 6.50 -12.00 11.64
N LYS A 355 7.78 -12.37 11.86
CA LYS A 355 8.57 -11.82 12.96
C LYS A 355 8.73 -10.31 12.85
N MET A 356 9.14 -9.81 11.67
CA MET A 356 9.34 -8.38 11.43
C MET A 356 8.06 -7.60 11.68
N PHE A 357 6.92 -8.06 11.16
CA PHE A 357 5.64 -7.39 11.36
C PHE A 357 5.26 -7.32 12.84
N VAL A 358 5.37 -8.43 13.57
CA VAL A 358 5.12 -8.46 15.02
C VAL A 358 6.05 -7.51 15.78
N ASP A 359 7.35 -7.51 15.45
CA ASP A 359 8.33 -6.61 16.08
C ASP A 359 7.97 -5.14 15.84
N LEU A 360 7.57 -4.75 14.63
CA LEU A 360 7.14 -3.39 14.32
C LEU A 360 5.90 -2.99 15.12
N MET A 361 4.88 -3.85 15.17
CA MET A 361 3.63 -3.55 15.87
C MET A 361 3.77 -3.51 17.38
N THR A 362 4.77 -4.19 17.95
CA THR A 362 5.01 -4.25 19.40
C THR A 362 6.08 -3.27 19.90
N ALA A 363 6.70 -2.51 19.01
CA ALA A 363 7.71 -1.52 19.36
C ALA A 363 7.11 -0.41 20.24
N THR A 364 7.80 -0.11 21.36
CA THR A 364 7.36 0.89 22.36
C THR A 364 8.13 2.21 22.27
N ASP A 365 9.31 2.19 21.66
CA ASP A 365 10.24 3.33 21.64
C ASP A 365 10.14 4.10 20.30
N ARG A 366 9.69 5.34 20.41
CA ARG A 366 9.85 6.40 19.40
C ARG A 366 10.23 7.72 20.04
#